data_19bc8375444fbe40ef02e90b6732cd28
#
_entry.id   19bc8375444fbe40ef02e90b6732cd28
#
_cell.length_a   1.000
_cell.length_b   1.000
_cell.length_c   1.000
_cell.angle_alpha   90.00
_cell.angle_beta   90.00
_cell.angle_gamma   90.00
#
_symmetry.space_group_name_H-M   'P 1'
#
loop_
_entity.id
_entity.type
_entity.pdbx_description
1 polymer ?
#
loop_
_entity_poly.entity_id
_entity_poly.type
_entity_poly.pdbx_seq_one_letter_code
_entity_poly.pdbx_strand_id
1 'polypeptide(L)'
;NFNSFDVTSAASKALGFNANANGFTTINPGSMTLIKTLTASSSSTLSFVDGSSDVVLDSTYPIYLFKFINIHPSTDDSGNGVNLNVNFRDGGSSYDATKTNSYFSSYHREDGGSNNLAYSTGFDLAQGTGVAILGSGTGGDADQSASGEMMLFNPSSTTFVKHFISKVHNSQSDNHATTNFVAGYCNVTAAIDAVQFSPNTGSFETGTIKLYGIKDS
;
A
#
# COMPACT_ATOMS: atom_id res chain seq x y z
N ASN A 1 31.55 -36.34 -2.31
CA ASN A 1 30.35 -37.12 -2.59
C ASN A 1 29.14 -36.37 -2.02
N PHE A 2 28.44 -35.61 -2.86
CA PHE A 2 27.11 -35.14 -2.52
C PHE A 2 26.17 -36.34 -2.64
N ASN A 3 25.84 -36.96 -1.52
CA ASN A 3 24.77 -37.95 -1.48
C ASN A 3 23.45 -37.25 -1.87
N SER A 4 22.63 -37.95 -2.65
CA SER A 4 21.36 -37.47 -3.17
C SER A 4 20.57 -36.69 -2.11
N PHE A 5 20.30 -35.41 -2.41
CA PHE A 5 19.33 -34.65 -1.64
C PHE A 5 17.94 -35.21 -1.92
N ASP A 6 17.36 -35.89 -0.96
CA ASP A 6 15.94 -36.16 -0.96
C ASP A 6 15.20 -34.85 -0.62
N VAL A 7 15.03 -34.00 -1.60
CA VAL A 7 14.08 -32.89 -1.55
C VAL A 7 12.68 -33.47 -1.76
N THR A 8 12.20 -34.26 -0.82
CA THR A 8 10.77 -34.53 -0.73
C THR A 8 10.10 -33.17 -0.71
N SER A 9 9.21 -32.93 -1.65
CA SER A 9 8.54 -31.67 -1.95
C SER A 9 7.93 -31.06 -0.69
N ALA A 10 8.70 -30.26 0.03
CA ALA A 10 8.22 -29.42 1.11
C ALA A 10 7.65 -28.16 0.48
N ALA A 11 6.40 -28.23 0.01
CA ALA A 11 5.69 -27.07 -0.50
C ALA A 11 5.84 -25.91 0.51
N SER A 12 6.17 -24.73 0.01
CA SER A 12 6.36 -23.51 0.80
C SER A 12 7.60 -23.46 1.73
N LYS A 13 8.61 -24.31 1.53
CA LYS A 13 9.90 -24.27 2.22
C LYS A 13 10.99 -23.71 1.33
N ALA A 14 11.88 -22.91 1.90
CA ALA A 14 13.13 -22.50 1.24
C ALA A 14 14.26 -23.47 1.60
N LEU A 15 15.26 -23.60 0.73
CA LEU A 15 16.48 -24.31 1.01
C LEU A 15 17.47 -23.38 1.71
N GLY A 16 17.91 -23.74 2.89
CA GLY A 16 18.91 -22.99 3.66
C GLY A 16 20.02 -23.89 4.20
N PHE A 17 21.06 -23.31 4.74
CA PHE A 17 22.07 -24.09 5.47
C PHE A 17 21.51 -24.56 6.81
N ASN A 18 21.89 -25.77 7.23
CA ASN A 18 21.56 -26.26 8.57
C ASN A 18 22.36 -25.48 9.64
N ALA A 19 22.01 -25.67 10.93
CA ALA A 19 22.61 -24.94 12.04
C ALA A 19 24.15 -25.10 12.14
N ASN A 20 24.71 -26.16 11.59
CA ASN A 20 26.15 -26.45 11.60
C ASN A 20 26.87 -25.98 10.32
N ALA A 21 26.17 -25.35 9.37
CA ALA A 21 26.64 -24.90 8.07
C ALA A 21 27.38 -26.00 7.23
N ASN A 22 27.14 -27.28 7.50
CA ASN A 22 27.77 -28.42 6.81
C ASN A 22 26.78 -29.18 5.88
N GLY A 23 25.57 -28.65 5.67
CA GLY A 23 24.57 -29.24 4.81
C GLY A 23 23.39 -28.30 4.60
N PHE A 24 22.45 -28.73 3.78
CA PHE A 24 21.22 -27.99 3.52
C PHE A 24 20.07 -28.55 4.37
N THR A 25 19.14 -27.66 4.72
CA THR A 25 17.88 -28.00 5.35
C THR A 25 16.76 -27.14 4.76
N THR A 26 15.53 -27.59 4.92
CA THR A 26 14.38 -26.76 4.58
C THR A 26 14.12 -25.76 5.71
N ILE A 27 13.98 -24.50 5.38
CA ILE A 27 13.60 -23.44 6.31
C ILE A 27 12.21 -22.93 5.98
N ASN A 28 11.47 -22.49 6.99
CA ASN A 28 10.25 -21.73 6.76
C ASN A 28 10.65 -20.32 6.30
N PRO A 29 10.33 -19.88 5.08
CA PRO A 29 10.39 -18.47 4.78
C PRO A 29 9.47 -17.75 5.77
N GLY A 30 9.86 -16.56 6.22
CA GLY A 30 9.01 -15.74 7.09
C GLY A 30 7.60 -15.57 6.51
N SER A 31 6.63 -15.30 7.36
CA SER A 31 5.22 -15.11 6.96
C SER A 31 5.01 -13.93 6.01
N MET A 32 5.98 -13.02 5.89
CA MET A 32 5.94 -11.83 5.03
C MET A 32 6.96 -11.93 3.89
N THR A 33 6.48 -11.93 2.65
CA THR A 33 7.32 -12.04 1.43
C THR A 33 7.24 -10.74 0.63
N LEU A 34 8.39 -10.14 0.31
CA LEU A 34 8.44 -9.01 -0.64
C LEU A 34 8.11 -9.52 -2.04
N ILE A 35 7.06 -8.98 -2.64
CA ILE A 35 6.61 -9.30 -4.00
C ILE A 35 7.23 -8.32 -4.99
N LYS A 36 7.01 -7.01 -4.77
CA LYS A 36 7.43 -5.97 -5.72
C LYS A 36 7.81 -4.68 -5.01
N THR A 37 8.78 -3.99 -5.58
CA THR A 37 9.12 -2.60 -5.22
C THR A 37 8.92 -1.71 -6.44
N LEU A 38 8.18 -0.61 -6.28
CA LEU A 38 8.07 0.47 -7.24
C LEU A 38 8.70 1.72 -6.64
N THR A 39 9.60 2.35 -7.38
CA THR A 39 10.26 3.60 -7.00
C THR A 39 9.71 4.72 -7.87
N ALA A 40 9.28 5.80 -7.25
CA ALA A 40 8.82 6.98 -7.95
C ALA A 40 10.00 7.74 -8.60
N SER A 41 9.78 8.27 -9.78
CA SER A 41 10.68 9.14 -10.52
C SER A 41 9.82 10.06 -11.39
N SER A 42 9.31 11.13 -10.80
CA SER A 42 8.32 12.02 -11.42
C SER A 42 7.11 11.26 -11.99
N SER A 43 6.61 10.30 -11.20
CA SER A 43 5.59 9.34 -11.62
C SER A 43 4.19 9.88 -11.35
N SER A 44 3.36 9.99 -12.39
CA SER A 44 1.94 10.37 -12.23
C SER A 44 1.12 9.28 -11.55
N THR A 45 1.54 8.02 -11.65
CA THR A 45 0.93 6.87 -10.99
C THR A 45 1.97 5.80 -10.69
N LEU A 46 1.72 4.98 -9.66
CA LEU A 46 2.43 3.73 -9.38
C LEU A 46 1.40 2.62 -9.29
N SER A 47 1.45 1.65 -10.21
CA SER A 47 0.43 0.61 -10.34
C SER A 47 1.01 -0.79 -10.13
N PHE A 48 0.37 -1.56 -9.27
CA PHE A 48 0.62 -2.99 -9.09
C PHE A 48 -0.50 -3.75 -9.80
N VAL A 49 -0.15 -4.48 -10.85
CA VAL A 49 -1.10 -5.20 -11.72
C VAL A 49 -0.81 -6.69 -11.64
N ASP A 50 -1.81 -7.47 -11.23
CA ASP A 50 -1.67 -8.91 -11.10
C ASP A 50 -1.19 -9.56 -12.41
N GLY A 51 -0.24 -10.50 -12.27
CA GLY A 51 0.39 -11.19 -13.40
C GLY A 51 1.34 -10.33 -14.24
N SER A 52 1.58 -9.05 -13.89
CA SER A 52 2.50 -8.17 -14.59
C SER A 52 3.76 -7.90 -13.75
N SER A 53 4.95 -8.06 -14.37
CA SER A 53 6.24 -7.71 -13.74
C SER A 53 6.42 -8.31 -12.33
N ASP A 54 6.10 -9.58 -12.16
CA ASP A 54 6.18 -10.37 -10.92
C ASP A 54 5.21 -9.93 -9.81
N VAL A 55 4.23 -9.08 -10.12
CA VAL A 55 3.17 -8.73 -9.17
C VAL A 55 2.19 -9.90 -9.05
N VAL A 56 1.85 -10.24 -7.80
CA VAL A 56 0.86 -11.26 -7.45
C VAL A 56 -0.18 -10.59 -6.55
N LEU A 57 -1.47 -10.65 -6.93
CA LEU A 57 -2.63 -10.18 -6.16
C LEU A 57 -3.75 -11.24 -6.14
N ASP A 58 -3.40 -12.49 -6.26
CA ASP A 58 -4.28 -13.66 -6.33
C ASP A 58 -4.55 -14.27 -4.94
N SER A 59 -4.93 -15.56 -4.91
CA SER A 59 -5.19 -16.30 -3.66
C SER A 59 -3.93 -16.83 -2.96
N THR A 60 -2.73 -16.49 -3.44
CA THR A 60 -1.45 -16.94 -2.85
C THR A 60 -1.28 -16.40 -1.42
N TYR A 61 -1.77 -15.19 -1.17
CA TYR A 61 -1.69 -14.54 0.12
C TYR A 61 -3.08 -14.03 0.54
N PRO A 62 -3.53 -14.31 1.78
CA PRO A 62 -4.78 -13.75 2.29
C PRO A 62 -4.70 -12.24 2.56
N ILE A 63 -3.49 -11.71 2.78
CA ILE A 63 -3.27 -10.29 3.06
C ILE A 63 -2.11 -9.78 2.19
N TYR A 64 -2.35 -8.65 1.54
CA TYR A 64 -1.36 -7.89 0.79
C TYR A 64 -1.08 -6.58 1.50
N LEU A 65 0.19 -6.32 1.81
CA LEU A 65 0.64 -5.14 2.55
C LEU A 65 1.46 -4.24 1.63
N PHE A 66 0.99 -3.01 1.45
CA PHE A 66 1.71 -1.94 0.77
C PHE A 66 2.40 -1.06 1.81
N LYS A 67 3.71 -0.88 1.70
CA LYS A 67 4.51 0.03 2.54
C LYS A 67 4.90 1.24 1.72
N PHE A 68 4.58 2.42 2.22
CA PHE A 68 4.95 3.71 1.66
C PHE A 68 6.18 4.23 2.39
N ILE A 69 7.21 4.63 1.65
CA ILE A 69 8.49 5.09 2.21
C ILE A 69 8.86 6.38 1.50
N ASN A 70 8.84 7.48 2.23
CA ASN A 70 9.25 8.81 1.78
C ASN A 70 8.59 9.21 0.44
N ILE A 71 7.27 9.03 0.32
CA ILE A 71 6.52 9.47 -0.86
C ILE A 71 6.49 10.99 -0.83
N HIS A 72 7.25 11.61 -1.76
CA HIS A 72 7.42 13.04 -1.87
C HIS A 72 6.77 13.53 -3.18
N PRO A 73 5.89 14.54 -3.13
CA PRO A 73 5.25 15.12 -4.30
C PRO A 73 6.17 16.12 -5.03
N SER A 74 5.94 16.31 -6.33
CA SER A 74 6.69 17.28 -7.15
C SER A 74 6.20 18.72 -7.02
N THR A 75 5.18 18.96 -6.23
CA THR A 75 4.54 20.29 -6.05
C THR A 75 3.91 20.37 -4.67
N ASP A 76 3.62 21.58 -4.25
CA ASP A 76 2.96 21.88 -2.96
C ASP A 76 1.47 22.24 -3.11
N ASP A 77 0.86 21.98 -4.27
CA ASP A 77 -0.53 22.30 -4.59
C ASP A 77 -0.96 23.69 -4.06
N SER A 78 -0.18 24.72 -4.38
CA SER A 78 -0.43 26.10 -3.93
C SER A 78 -0.51 26.28 -2.41
N GLY A 79 0.27 25.49 -1.67
CA GLY A 79 0.33 25.51 -0.20
C GLY A 79 -0.69 24.65 0.51
N ASN A 80 -1.49 23.85 -0.24
CA ASN A 80 -2.44 22.92 0.39
C ASN A 80 -1.85 21.50 0.59
N GLY A 81 -0.67 21.27 -0.01
CA GLY A 81 -0.05 19.96 -0.04
C GLY A 81 -0.76 18.97 -0.97
N VAL A 82 -0.15 17.84 -1.19
CA VAL A 82 -0.59 16.82 -2.15
C VAL A 82 -1.09 15.58 -1.42
N ASN A 83 -2.20 15.03 -1.90
CA ASN A 83 -2.76 13.80 -1.34
C ASN A 83 -2.07 12.56 -1.93
N LEU A 84 -1.85 11.56 -1.09
CA LEU A 84 -1.57 10.18 -1.51
C LEU A 84 -2.92 9.46 -1.66
N ASN A 85 -3.28 9.09 -2.88
CA ASN A 85 -4.54 8.44 -3.20
C ASN A 85 -4.32 6.98 -3.58
N VAL A 86 -5.40 6.18 -3.46
CA VAL A 86 -5.46 4.82 -4.01
C VAL A 86 -6.74 4.62 -4.82
N ASN A 87 -6.64 3.84 -5.90
CA ASN A 87 -7.79 3.28 -6.59
C ASN A 87 -7.55 1.81 -6.95
N PHE A 88 -8.63 1.09 -7.23
CA PHE A 88 -8.63 -0.35 -7.43
C PHE A 88 -9.30 -0.68 -8.77
N ARG A 89 -8.81 -1.73 -9.43
CA ARG A 89 -9.37 -2.29 -10.65
C ARG A 89 -10.00 -3.65 -10.34
N ASP A 90 -11.21 -3.85 -10.81
CA ASP A 90 -12.00 -5.09 -10.65
C ASP A 90 -12.25 -5.80 -11.99
N GLY A 91 -11.25 -5.77 -12.86
CA GLY A 91 -11.28 -6.25 -14.24
C GLY A 91 -11.26 -5.09 -15.25
N GLY A 92 -11.07 -5.43 -16.52
CA GLY A 92 -10.99 -4.40 -17.57
C GLY A 92 -9.73 -3.56 -17.51
N SER A 93 -9.82 -2.26 -17.84
CA SER A 93 -8.70 -1.33 -17.89
C SER A 93 -8.81 -0.15 -16.92
N SER A 94 -9.98 0.09 -16.34
CA SER A 94 -10.28 1.25 -15.50
C SER A 94 -10.05 0.94 -14.02
N TYR A 95 -9.51 1.91 -13.30
CA TYR A 95 -9.39 1.85 -11.84
C TYR A 95 -10.62 2.51 -11.21
N ASP A 96 -11.74 1.84 -11.25
CA ASP A 96 -13.06 2.38 -10.89
C ASP A 96 -13.91 1.43 -10.02
N ALA A 97 -13.31 0.48 -9.37
CA ALA A 97 -14.00 -0.38 -8.42
C ALA A 97 -14.78 0.46 -7.40
N THR A 98 -16.08 0.21 -7.31
CA THR A 98 -16.96 0.92 -6.37
C THR A 98 -16.54 0.66 -4.93
N LYS A 99 -16.39 1.70 -4.12
CA LYS A 99 -15.93 1.59 -2.74
C LYS A 99 -16.63 2.53 -1.77
N THR A 100 -16.62 2.14 -0.52
CA THR A 100 -17.04 2.96 0.63
C THR A 100 -15.91 2.97 1.64
N ASN A 101 -15.54 4.14 2.13
CA ASN A 101 -14.53 4.28 3.19
C ASN A 101 -14.89 5.38 4.18
N SER A 102 -14.30 5.30 5.36
CA SER A 102 -14.26 6.37 6.35
C SER A 102 -12.84 6.91 6.47
N TYR A 103 -12.73 8.18 6.86
CA TYR A 103 -11.46 8.84 7.06
C TYR A 103 -11.49 9.68 8.33
N PHE A 104 -10.47 9.53 9.17
CA PHE A 104 -10.20 10.45 10.26
C PHE A 104 -8.69 10.69 10.39
N SER A 105 -8.33 11.86 10.91
CA SER A 105 -6.92 12.22 11.09
C SER A 105 -6.68 12.93 12.40
N SER A 106 -5.45 12.81 12.88
CA SER A 106 -4.94 13.64 13.97
C SER A 106 -3.73 14.43 13.49
N TYR A 107 -3.61 15.66 13.93
CA TYR A 107 -2.47 16.48 13.60
C TYR A 107 -1.98 17.32 14.79
N HIS A 108 -0.72 17.70 14.73
CA HIS A 108 -0.09 18.65 15.64
C HIS A 108 0.87 19.53 14.84
N ARG A 109 0.74 20.85 15.02
CA ARG A 109 1.62 21.81 14.37
C ARG A 109 2.95 21.91 15.09
N GLU A 110 4.05 22.07 14.34
CA GLU A 110 5.42 22.09 14.89
C GLU A 110 5.66 23.22 15.90
N ASP A 111 4.99 24.34 15.74
CA ASP A 111 5.08 25.48 16.67
C ASP A 111 4.18 25.36 17.93
N GLY A 112 3.44 24.25 18.03
CA GLY A 112 2.47 24.02 19.09
C GLY A 112 1.16 24.83 18.95
N GLY A 113 0.98 25.58 17.85
CA GLY A 113 -0.14 26.50 17.66
C GLY A 113 -1.49 25.85 17.42
N SER A 114 -1.50 24.60 16.93
CA SER A 114 -2.75 23.88 16.70
C SER A 114 -2.58 22.37 16.77
N ASN A 115 -3.63 21.69 17.22
CA ASN A 115 -3.75 20.23 17.19
C ASN A 115 -5.22 19.84 17.12
N ASN A 116 -5.53 18.70 16.52
CA ASN A 116 -6.91 18.20 16.47
C ASN A 116 -6.92 16.70 16.18
N LEU A 117 -8.05 16.07 16.52
CA LEU A 117 -8.47 14.76 16.04
C LEU A 117 -9.87 14.93 15.43
N ALA A 118 -10.02 14.69 14.14
CA ALA A 118 -11.25 14.96 13.43
C ALA A 118 -11.60 13.86 12.42
N TYR A 119 -12.89 13.59 12.29
CA TYR A 119 -13.47 12.87 11.17
C TYR A 119 -13.65 13.82 9.99
N SER A 120 -13.28 13.39 8.79
CA SER A 120 -13.25 14.23 7.58
C SER A 120 -14.23 13.71 6.54
N THR A 121 -15.47 14.19 6.57
CA THR A 121 -16.54 13.78 5.64
C THR A 121 -16.23 14.10 4.18
N GLY A 122 -15.39 15.08 3.90
CA GLY A 122 -14.99 15.44 2.53
C GLY A 122 -14.02 14.44 1.89
N PHE A 123 -13.46 13.50 2.68
CA PHE A 123 -12.51 12.48 2.22
C PHE A 123 -13.12 11.07 2.23
N ASP A 124 -14.39 10.97 2.59
CA ASP A 124 -15.14 9.73 2.55
C ASP A 124 -15.65 9.45 1.15
N LEU A 125 -15.82 8.17 0.87
CA LEU A 125 -16.59 7.70 -0.29
C LEU A 125 -17.79 6.89 0.20
N ALA A 126 -18.93 7.12 -0.40
CA ALA A 126 -20.15 6.35 -0.22
C ALA A 126 -20.57 5.77 -1.57
N GLN A 127 -20.21 4.51 -1.84
CA GLN A 127 -20.45 3.83 -3.12
C GLN A 127 -19.89 4.60 -4.31
N GLY A 128 -18.70 5.17 -4.15
CA GLY A 128 -18.01 5.97 -5.16
C GLY A 128 -16.98 5.17 -5.94
N THR A 129 -16.73 5.57 -7.19
CA THR A 129 -15.66 5.01 -8.05
C THR A 129 -14.39 5.87 -8.04
N GLY A 130 -14.43 7.04 -7.42
CA GLY A 130 -13.29 7.94 -7.28
C GLY A 130 -12.16 7.34 -6.43
N VAL A 131 -11.04 8.05 -6.35
CA VAL A 131 -9.90 7.66 -5.51
C VAL A 131 -10.25 7.76 -4.02
N ALA A 132 -9.75 6.84 -3.21
CA ALA A 132 -9.74 6.98 -1.76
C ALA A 132 -8.45 7.70 -1.34
N ILE A 133 -8.56 8.72 -0.48
CA ILE A 133 -7.42 9.48 0.04
C ILE A 133 -6.83 8.70 1.22
N LEU A 134 -5.55 8.35 1.15
CA LEU A 134 -4.84 7.64 2.22
C LEU A 134 -4.04 8.59 3.11
N GLY A 135 -3.51 9.66 2.54
CA GLY A 135 -2.77 10.70 3.24
C GLY A 135 -3.06 12.05 2.60
N SER A 136 -3.39 13.06 3.38
CA SER A 136 -3.78 14.35 2.85
C SER A 136 -2.76 15.44 3.16
N GLY A 137 -2.51 16.32 2.18
CA GLY A 137 -1.77 17.54 2.36
C GLY A 137 -0.25 17.37 2.53
N THR A 138 0.37 16.32 2.01
CA THR A 138 1.84 16.17 2.03
C THR A 138 2.49 17.37 1.35
N GLY A 139 3.40 18.06 2.03
CA GLY A 139 4.08 19.22 1.49
C GLY A 139 5.15 18.86 0.45
N GLY A 140 5.51 19.87 -0.34
CA GLY A 140 6.50 19.76 -1.42
C GLY A 140 7.88 20.32 -1.08
N ASP A 141 8.11 20.76 0.17
CA ASP A 141 9.46 21.15 0.60
C ASP A 141 10.38 19.93 0.65
N ALA A 142 11.67 20.12 0.38
CA ALA A 142 12.63 19.03 0.09
C ALA A 142 12.75 17.96 1.19
N ASP A 143 12.32 18.23 2.41
CA ASP A 143 12.33 17.32 3.56
C ASP A 143 10.95 16.76 3.91
N GLN A 144 9.89 17.22 3.23
CA GLN A 144 8.52 16.79 3.50
C GLN A 144 8.18 15.52 2.71
N SER A 145 7.50 14.58 3.35
CA SER A 145 7.10 13.32 2.71
C SER A 145 5.99 12.64 3.48
N ALA A 146 5.42 11.59 2.86
CA ALA A 146 4.49 10.67 3.48
C ALA A 146 5.09 9.27 3.60
N SER A 147 4.87 8.64 4.75
CA SER A 147 5.23 7.23 4.99
C SER A 147 4.13 6.51 5.75
N GLY A 148 4.01 5.20 5.53
CA GLY A 148 2.94 4.42 6.16
C GLY A 148 2.69 3.08 5.50
N GLU A 149 1.43 2.64 5.62
CA GLU A 149 1.04 1.33 5.10
C GLU A 149 -0.45 1.25 4.74
N MET A 150 -0.77 0.32 3.85
CA MET A 150 -2.14 -0.12 3.56
C MET A 150 -2.16 -1.64 3.46
N MET A 151 -3.10 -2.26 4.13
CA MET A 151 -3.43 -3.68 3.96
C MET A 151 -4.66 -3.82 3.05
N LEU A 152 -4.60 -4.79 2.13
CA LEU A 152 -5.71 -5.24 1.31
C LEU A 152 -5.95 -6.72 1.59
N PHE A 153 -7.19 -7.07 1.94
CA PHE A 153 -7.55 -8.39 2.40
C PHE A 153 -8.24 -9.17 1.28
N ASN A 154 -7.71 -10.37 0.98
CA ASN A 154 -8.28 -11.36 0.08
C ASN A 154 -8.78 -10.75 -1.26
N PRO A 155 -7.91 -10.03 -2.02
CA PRO A 155 -8.31 -9.30 -3.23
C PRO A 155 -8.93 -10.19 -4.30
N SER A 156 -8.54 -11.46 -4.39
CA SER A 156 -9.03 -12.42 -5.37
C SER A 156 -10.40 -13.03 -5.04
N SER A 157 -11.00 -12.69 -3.88
CA SER A 157 -12.32 -13.19 -3.52
C SER A 157 -13.38 -12.81 -4.55
N THR A 158 -14.14 -13.79 -5.01
CA THR A 158 -15.34 -13.58 -5.85
C THR A 158 -16.65 -13.70 -5.05
N THR A 159 -16.55 -13.81 -3.72
CA THR A 159 -17.69 -13.94 -2.82
C THR A 159 -17.86 -12.72 -1.92
N PHE A 160 -16.76 -12.26 -1.31
CA PHE A 160 -16.79 -11.18 -0.34
C PHE A 160 -16.29 -9.86 -0.92
N VAL A 161 -16.73 -8.75 -0.35
CA VAL A 161 -16.14 -7.42 -0.57
C VAL A 161 -14.67 -7.42 -0.12
N LYS A 162 -13.82 -6.57 -0.71
CA LYS A 162 -12.39 -6.51 -0.39
C LYS A 162 -12.13 -5.36 0.55
N HIS A 163 -11.85 -5.68 1.81
CA HIS A 163 -11.52 -4.68 2.82
C HIS A 163 -10.12 -4.14 2.62
N PHE A 164 -9.93 -2.86 2.90
CA PHE A 164 -8.62 -2.25 3.05
C PHE A 164 -8.54 -1.38 4.30
N ILE A 165 -7.36 -1.32 4.91
CA ILE A 165 -7.08 -0.51 6.09
C ILE A 165 -5.74 0.17 5.86
N SER A 166 -5.66 1.48 6.09
CA SER A 166 -4.45 2.28 5.89
C SER A 166 -4.17 3.17 7.09
N LYS A 167 -2.88 3.34 7.37
CA LYS A 167 -2.35 4.35 8.27
C LYS A 167 -1.17 5.03 7.59
N VAL A 168 -1.29 6.33 7.34
CA VAL A 168 -0.25 7.14 6.70
C VAL A 168 0.06 8.33 7.59
N HIS A 169 1.35 8.56 7.83
CA HIS A 169 1.85 9.77 8.47
C HIS A 169 2.56 10.65 7.44
N ASN A 170 2.32 11.96 7.49
CA ASN A 170 2.96 12.91 6.59
C ASN A 170 3.25 14.24 7.28
N SER A 171 4.32 14.89 6.80
CA SER A 171 4.57 16.31 7.05
C SER A 171 3.78 17.13 6.03
N GLN A 172 2.92 18.00 6.52
CA GLN A 172 2.08 18.86 5.66
C GLN A 172 2.80 20.17 5.29
N SER A 173 2.33 20.76 4.20
CA SER A 173 2.84 22.03 3.67
C SER A 173 2.76 23.20 4.66
N ASP A 174 1.89 23.12 5.65
CA ASP A 174 1.70 24.13 6.69
C ASP A 174 2.34 23.72 8.05
N ASN A 175 3.34 22.83 7.99
CA ASN A 175 4.13 22.37 9.15
C ASN A 175 3.33 21.59 10.20
N HIS A 176 2.35 20.80 9.76
CA HIS A 176 1.68 19.83 10.63
C HIS A 176 2.27 18.43 10.47
N ALA A 177 2.51 17.78 11.58
CA ALA A 177 2.70 16.33 11.68
C ALA A 177 1.32 15.67 11.69
N THR A 178 0.91 15.02 10.60
CA THR A 178 -0.45 14.50 10.44
C THR A 178 -0.44 12.99 10.30
N THR A 179 -1.29 12.31 11.05
CA THR A 179 -1.55 10.87 10.88
C THR A 179 -2.97 10.66 10.39
N ASN A 180 -3.08 9.95 9.27
CA ASN A 180 -4.33 9.65 8.58
C ASN A 180 -4.69 8.18 8.78
N PHE A 181 -5.93 7.92 9.19
CA PHE A 181 -6.49 6.59 9.36
C PHE A 181 -7.67 6.41 8.40
N VAL A 182 -7.56 5.41 7.53
CA VAL A 182 -8.55 5.13 6.50
C VAL A 182 -8.90 3.66 6.52
N ALA A 183 -10.19 3.35 6.52
CA ALA A 183 -10.65 1.99 6.36
C ALA A 183 -11.87 1.96 5.46
N GLY A 184 -11.94 0.93 4.61
CA GLY A 184 -13.04 0.80 3.67
C GLY A 184 -13.09 -0.57 3.02
N TYR A 185 -13.93 -0.66 2.02
CA TYR A 185 -14.05 -1.87 1.21
C TYR A 185 -14.44 -1.53 -0.23
N CYS A 186 -13.94 -2.32 -1.16
CA CYS A 186 -14.44 -2.34 -2.54
C CYS A 186 -15.72 -3.18 -2.57
N ASN A 187 -16.85 -2.54 -2.87
CA ASN A 187 -18.19 -3.15 -2.91
C ASN A 187 -18.45 -3.85 -4.25
N VAL A 188 -17.57 -4.77 -4.59
CA VAL A 188 -17.65 -5.57 -5.82
C VAL A 188 -17.40 -7.03 -5.46
N THR A 189 -18.00 -7.97 -6.20
CA THR A 189 -17.71 -9.40 -6.07
C THR A 189 -16.62 -9.87 -7.04
N ALA A 190 -16.33 -9.11 -8.10
CA ALA A 190 -15.18 -9.38 -8.96
C ALA A 190 -13.86 -9.28 -8.17
N ALA A 191 -12.83 -10.02 -8.55
CA ALA A 191 -11.51 -9.90 -7.96
C ALA A 191 -10.94 -8.49 -8.19
N ILE A 192 -10.20 -7.97 -7.22
CA ILE A 192 -9.35 -6.80 -7.43
C ILE A 192 -8.03 -7.30 -8.03
N ASP A 193 -7.79 -6.95 -9.27
CA ASP A 193 -6.65 -7.40 -10.06
C ASP A 193 -5.58 -6.32 -10.27
N ALA A 194 -5.81 -5.09 -9.81
CA ALA A 194 -4.79 -4.06 -9.76
C ALA A 194 -5.08 -3.01 -8.69
N VAL A 195 -4.00 -2.43 -8.16
CA VAL A 195 -4.00 -1.33 -7.20
C VAL A 195 -3.13 -0.22 -7.76
N GLN A 196 -3.66 1.00 -7.83
CA GLN A 196 -2.95 2.18 -8.33
C GLN A 196 -2.89 3.25 -7.25
N PHE A 197 -1.69 3.79 -7.05
CA PHE A 197 -1.46 4.97 -6.21
C PHE A 197 -1.17 6.18 -7.09
N SER A 198 -1.73 7.34 -6.72
CA SER A 198 -1.56 8.59 -7.46
C SER A 198 -1.57 9.80 -6.53
N PRO A 199 -0.91 10.90 -6.88
CA PRO A 199 -1.18 12.20 -6.28
C PRO A 199 -2.52 12.75 -6.80
N ASN A 200 -3.11 13.75 -6.12
CA ASN A 200 -4.26 14.48 -6.66
C ASN A 200 -3.84 15.51 -7.73
N THR A 201 -2.58 15.96 -7.68
CA THR A 201 -1.99 16.89 -8.66
C THR A 201 -0.49 16.63 -8.77
N GLY A 202 0.13 17.02 -9.90
CA GLY A 202 1.55 16.82 -10.16
C GLY A 202 1.93 15.35 -10.30
N SER A 203 3.04 14.97 -9.67
CA SER A 203 3.58 13.61 -9.68
C SER A 203 4.19 13.26 -8.32
N PHE A 204 4.42 11.97 -8.06
CA PHE A 204 5.37 11.54 -7.03
C PHE A 204 6.78 11.74 -7.59
N GLU A 205 7.52 12.70 -7.06
CA GLU A 205 8.88 13.00 -7.51
C GLU A 205 9.82 11.89 -7.09
N THR A 206 9.76 11.50 -5.82
CA THR A 206 10.57 10.41 -5.25
C THR A 206 9.75 9.59 -4.27
N GLY A 207 10.35 8.51 -3.78
CA GLY A 207 9.78 7.62 -2.80
C GLY A 207 9.64 6.21 -3.32
N THR A 208 9.19 5.33 -2.44
CA THR A 208 9.11 3.89 -2.76
C THR A 208 7.83 3.30 -2.19
N ILE A 209 7.15 2.49 -3.00
CA ILE A 209 6.05 1.63 -2.54
C ILE A 209 6.49 0.17 -2.67
N LYS A 210 6.42 -0.58 -1.57
CA LYS A 210 6.73 -2.00 -1.53
C LYS A 210 5.48 -2.81 -1.28
N LEU A 211 5.26 -3.82 -2.11
CA LEU A 211 4.19 -4.80 -1.95
C LEU A 211 4.73 -6.06 -1.31
N TYR A 212 4.09 -6.49 -0.23
CA TYR A 212 4.35 -7.76 0.45
C TYR A 212 3.09 -8.63 0.47
N GLY A 213 3.29 -9.94 0.36
CA GLY A 213 2.29 -10.94 0.67
C GLY A 213 2.51 -11.49 2.09
N ILE A 214 1.44 -11.64 2.85
CA ILE A 214 1.46 -12.22 4.20
C ILE A 214 0.72 -13.54 4.15
N LYS A 215 1.40 -14.63 4.49
CA LYS A 215 0.84 -15.98 4.59
C LYS A 215 0.39 -16.29 6.01
N ASP A 216 -0.58 -17.17 6.10
CA ASP A 216 -0.82 -17.94 7.31
C ASP A 216 0.40 -18.83 7.56
N SER A 217 0.79 -18.97 8.80
CA SER A 217 1.96 -19.75 9.24
C SER A 217 1.75 -21.25 9.03
#